data_1832f54e22cb49679742de91b0322291
#
_entry.id   1832f54e22cb49679742de91b0322291
#
_cell.length_a   1.000
_cell.length_b   1.000
_cell.length_c   1.000
_cell.angle_alpha   90.00
_cell.angle_beta   90.00
_cell.angle_gamma   90.00
#
_symmetry.space_group_name_H-M   'P 1'
#
loop_
_entity.id
_entity.type
_entity.pdbx_description
1 polymer ?
#
loop_
_entity_poly.entity_id
_entity_poly.type
_entity_poly.pdbx_seq_one_letter_code
_entity_poly.pdbx_strand_id
1 'polypeptide(L)'
;MSGWYLAPALAVLRAEIDTRWPDRDHTSDGTIGDARHQATRSDHNPNARGSVNALDIDVNGVHVPTILAAVQRHPSAHYWIWRRQIADADDGWRPRPYYGSNPHTHHLHVSIRQSRAAEQDRRPWGLLEDDMEPRDVWMGRSADVIPLWGARKTPDNETAQAGWVLSSVGQWTEETRAEVKALRAEVAELRASIAPLDYDRLADALLRRIAAGSA
;
A
#
# COMPACT_ATOMS: atom_id res chain seq x y z
N MET A 1 -17.39 -21.90 17.47
CA MET A 1 -16.19 -21.01 17.47
C MET A 1 -16.24 -20.22 16.18
N SER A 2 -16.50 -18.92 16.23
CA SER A 2 -16.42 -18.08 15.04
C SER A 2 -14.94 -18.01 14.61
N GLY A 3 -14.63 -18.50 13.42
CA GLY A 3 -13.29 -18.39 12.87
C GLY A 3 -12.88 -16.91 12.76
N TRP A 4 -11.60 -16.62 13.00
CA TRP A 4 -11.02 -15.31 12.75
C TRP A 4 -10.29 -15.30 11.40
N TYR A 5 -10.05 -14.11 10.86
CA TYR A 5 -9.24 -13.90 9.65
C TYR A 5 -8.45 -12.60 9.78
N LEU A 6 -7.25 -12.57 9.18
CA LEU A 6 -6.50 -11.32 9.02
C LEU A 6 -7.24 -10.44 8.01
N ALA A 7 -7.43 -9.18 8.35
CA ALA A 7 -8.06 -8.21 7.43
C ALA A 7 -7.39 -8.25 6.04
N PRO A 8 -8.16 -8.33 4.94
CA PRO A 8 -7.62 -8.35 3.58
C PRO A 8 -6.58 -7.25 3.30
N ALA A 9 -6.78 -6.04 3.83
CA ALA A 9 -5.81 -4.95 3.70
C ALA A 9 -4.43 -5.32 4.27
N LEU A 10 -4.38 -5.92 5.46
CA LEU A 10 -3.12 -6.35 6.07
C LEU A 10 -2.54 -7.61 5.40
N ALA A 11 -3.38 -8.45 4.82
CA ALA A 11 -2.90 -9.57 4.02
C ALA A 11 -2.17 -9.08 2.75
N VAL A 12 -2.64 -8.00 2.12
CA VAL A 12 -1.93 -7.34 1.01
C VAL A 12 -0.60 -6.77 1.49
N LEU A 13 -0.58 -6.02 2.61
CA LEU A 13 0.66 -5.48 3.17
C LEU A 13 1.71 -6.57 3.39
N ARG A 14 1.31 -7.66 4.05
CA ARG A 14 2.20 -8.79 4.32
C ARG A 14 2.75 -9.41 3.03
N ALA A 15 1.90 -9.63 2.05
CA ALA A 15 2.31 -10.20 0.75
C ALA A 15 3.30 -9.29 0.01
N GLU A 16 3.12 -7.97 0.04
CA GLU A 16 4.07 -7.03 -0.56
C GLU A 16 5.41 -7.02 0.19
N ILE A 17 5.40 -7.07 1.53
CA ILE A 17 6.62 -7.16 2.35
C ILE A 17 7.38 -8.45 2.02
N ASP A 18 6.69 -9.59 2.01
CA ASP A 18 7.31 -10.90 1.73
C ASP A 18 7.85 -10.98 0.29
N THR A 19 7.20 -10.30 -0.66
CA THR A 19 7.68 -10.21 -2.04
C THR A 19 8.92 -9.32 -2.17
N ARG A 20 8.93 -8.18 -1.48
CA ARG A 20 10.04 -7.21 -1.54
C ARG A 20 11.29 -7.71 -0.81
N TRP A 21 11.09 -8.44 0.30
CA TRP A 21 12.16 -8.99 1.14
C TRP A 21 11.93 -10.49 1.38
N PRO A 22 12.18 -11.34 0.38
CA PRO A 22 11.83 -12.76 0.44
C PRO A 22 12.63 -13.54 1.50
N ASP A 23 13.83 -13.05 1.85
CA ASP A 23 14.73 -13.70 2.82
C ASP A 23 14.65 -13.07 4.23
N ARG A 24 13.60 -12.26 4.50
CA ARG A 24 13.43 -11.64 5.81
C ARG A 24 13.17 -12.66 6.93
N ASP A 25 13.49 -12.31 8.16
CA ASP A 25 13.11 -13.08 9.33
C ASP A 25 11.59 -12.95 9.59
N HIS A 26 11.00 -14.02 10.13
CA HIS A 26 9.59 -14.12 10.49
C HIS A 26 9.38 -14.45 11.97
N THR A 27 10.47 -14.56 12.76
CA THR A 27 10.44 -15.06 14.15
C THR A 27 9.51 -14.21 15.03
N SER A 28 9.49 -12.91 14.80
CA SER A 28 8.64 -11.95 15.54
C SER A 28 7.39 -11.54 14.80
N ASP A 29 7.02 -12.20 13.69
CA ASP A 29 5.75 -11.95 13.02
C ASP A 29 4.58 -12.36 13.92
N GLY A 30 3.52 -11.55 13.90
CA GLY A 30 2.31 -11.78 14.68
C GLY A 30 1.04 -11.34 13.97
N THR A 31 -0.04 -12.08 14.18
CA THR A 31 -1.35 -11.75 13.61
C THR A 31 -2.41 -11.74 14.70
N ILE A 32 -2.64 -12.89 15.34
CA ILE A 32 -3.65 -13.02 16.39
C ILE A 32 -3.02 -12.90 17.76
N GLY A 33 -3.68 -12.18 18.66
CA GLY A 33 -3.24 -12.05 20.04
C GLY A 33 -3.28 -13.39 20.81
N ASP A 34 -2.29 -13.59 21.65
CA ASP A 34 -2.28 -14.70 22.61
C ASP A 34 -3.36 -14.50 23.70
N ALA A 35 -3.44 -15.43 24.66
CA ALA A 35 -4.42 -15.37 25.75
C ALA A 35 -4.31 -14.08 26.60
N ARG A 36 -3.14 -13.44 26.68
CA ARG A 36 -2.94 -12.18 27.40
C ARG A 36 -3.52 -11.01 26.61
N HIS A 37 -3.32 -10.98 25.29
CA HIS A 37 -3.89 -9.97 24.43
C HIS A 37 -5.41 -10.07 24.35
N GLN A 38 -5.97 -11.30 24.36
CA GLN A 38 -7.42 -11.53 24.35
C GLN A 38 -8.14 -10.92 25.56
N ALA A 39 -7.44 -10.77 26.69
CA ALA A 39 -7.98 -10.12 27.90
C ALA A 39 -7.92 -8.58 27.87
N THR A 40 -7.35 -7.99 26.82
CA THR A 40 -7.14 -6.54 26.69
C THR A 40 -7.77 -5.98 25.40
N ARG A 41 -7.84 -4.67 25.31
CA ARG A 41 -8.17 -4.00 24.04
C ARG A 41 -6.94 -4.02 23.14
N SER A 42 -6.92 -4.95 22.20
CA SER A 42 -5.85 -5.10 21.21
C SER A 42 -6.44 -5.31 19.82
N ASP A 43 -5.88 -4.69 18.80
CA ASP A 43 -6.29 -4.88 17.40
C ASP A 43 -5.86 -6.24 16.85
N HIS A 44 -5.04 -6.99 17.59
CA HIS A 44 -4.80 -8.41 17.35
C HIS A 44 -5.95 -9.32 17.79
N ASN A 45 -6.92 -8.78 18.52
CA ASN A 45 -8.14 -9.52 18.84
C ASN A 45 -9.14 -9.42 17.70
N PRO A 46 -9.81 -10.52 17.32
CA PRO A 46 -10.87 -10.47 16.33
C PRO A 46 -11.99 -9.54 16.78
N ASN A 47 -12.41 -8.63 15.94
CA ASN A 47 -13.58 -7.80 16.20
C ASN A 47 -14.89 -8.59 16.00
N ALA A 48 -16.05 -7.93 16.14
CA ALA A 48 -17.36 -8.57 16.00
C ALA A 48 -17.60 -9.24 14.62
N ARG A 49 -16.81 -8.88 13.61
CA ARG A 49 -16.83 -9.48 12.26
C ARG A 49 -15.85 -10.63 12.09
N GLY A 50 -15.09 -10.98 13.12
CA GLY A 50 -14.00 -11.95 13.06
C GLY A 50 -12.71 -11.42 12.42
N SER A 51 -12.63 -10.13 12.09
CA SER A 51 -11.45 -9.51 11.49
C SER A 51 -10.41 -9.16 12.55
N VAL A 52 -9.16 -9.57 12.32
CA VAL A 52 -7.97 -9.13 13.04
C VAL A 52 -7.37 -7.95 12.28
N ASN A 53 -7.25 -6.80 12.95
CA ASN A 53 -6.93 -5.52 12.33
C ASN A 53 -5.53 -5.02 12.69
N ALA A 54 -4.66 -5.91 13.15
CA ALA A 54 -3.25 -5.66 13.41
C ALA A 54 -2.36 -6.74 12.80
N LEU A 55 -1.13 -6.34 12.49
CA LEU A 55 -0.06 -7.20 11.98
C LEU A 55 1.26 -6.78 12.64
N ASP A 56 1.99 -7.73 13.21
CA ASP A 56 3.38 -7.55 13.60
C ASP A 56 4.29 -8.11 12.50
N ILE A 57 5.34 -7.38 12.18
CA ILE A 57 6.30 -7.68 11.11
C ILE A 57 7.69 -7.70 11.75
N ASP A 58 8.42 -8.81 11.68
CA ASP A 58 9.81 -8.86 12.12
C ASP A 58 10.64 -7.82 11.39
N VAL A 59 11.52 -7.13 12.14
CA VAL A 59 12.32 -6.03 11.59
C VAL A 59 13.64 -6.49 10.95
N ASN A 60 14.02 -7.76 11.12
CA ASN A 60 15.25 -8.29 10.56
C ASN A 60 15.05 -8.63 9.07
N GLY A 61 15.92 -8.12 8.24
CA GLY A 61 15.88 -8.33 6.79
C GLY A 61 14.90 -7.44 6.04
N VAL A 62 14.28 -6.44 6.69
CA VAL A 62 13.42 -5.44 6.05
C VAL A 62 13.94 -4.01 6.28
N HIS A 63 13.57 -3.09 5.41
CA HIS A 63 13.83 -1.66 5.62
C HIS A 63 12.59 -0.97 6.23
N VAL A 64 12.53 -0.93 7.56
CA VAL A 64 11.38 -0.39 8.31
C VAL A 64 10.95 1.02 7.86
N PRO A 65 11.86 1.99 7.60
CA PRO A 65 11.44 3.31 7.11
C PRO A 65 10.61 3.26 5.81
N THR A 66 10.93 2.36 4.88
CA THR A 66 10.15 2.17 3.64
C THR A 66 8.74 1.65 3.96
N ILE A 67 8.63 0.68 4.87
CA ILE A 67 7.32 0.16 5.31
C ILE A 67 6.50 1.27 5.99
N LEU A 68 7.12 2.05 6.89
CA LEU A 68 6.45 3.17 7.55
C LEU A 68 5.94 4.21 6.56
N ALA A 69 6.73 4.56 5.54
CA ALA A 69 6.31 5.48 4.50
C ALA A 69 5.10 4.95 3.70
N ALA A 70 5.06 3.65 3.39
CA ALA A 70 3.92 3.01 2.74
C ALA A 70 2.67 3.02 3.65
N VAL A 71 2.84 2.66 4.92
CA VAL A 71 1.76 2.68 5.94
C VAL A 71 1.16 4.08 6.07
N GLN A 72 1.99 5.12 6.16
CA GLN A 72 1.51 6.50 6.32
C GLN A 72 0.73 7.03 5.11
N ARG A 73 0.98 6.49 3.92
CA ARG A 73 0.25 6.87 2.69
C ARG A 73 -1.06 6.11 2.52
N HIS A 74 -1.19 4.92 3.12
CA HIS A 74 -2.34 4.04 2.87
C HIS A 74 -3.57 4.47 3.68
N PRO A 75 -4.72 4.71 3.04
CA PRO A 75 -5.90 5.29 3.70
C PRO A 75 -6.57 4.37 4.73
N SER A 76 -6.31 3.05 4.68
CA SER A 76 -6.81 2.11 5.66
C SER A 76 -5.95 2.07 6.93
N ALA A 77 -4.72 2.59 6.91
CA ALA A 77 -3.86 2.60 8.07
C ALA A 77 -4.43 3.47 9.20
N HIS A 78 -4.19 3.03 10.43
CA HIS A 78 -4.63 3.75 11.62
C HIS A 78 -3.43 4.21 12.44
N TYR A 79 -2.60 3.28 12.94
CA TYR A 79 -1.39 3.61 13.67
C TYR A 79 -0.31 2.54 13.48
N TRP A 80 0.92 2.91 13.82
CA TRP A 80 2.03 1.97 13.95
C TRP A 80 2.74 2.16 15.30
N ILE A 81 3.39 1.09 15.80
CA ILE A 81 4.26 1.15 16.98
C ILE A 81 5.60 0.50 16.62
N TRP A 82 6.69 1.22 16.89
CA TRP A 82 8.05 0.72 16.70
C TRP A 82 9.04 1.43 17.63
N ARG A 83 9.94 0.65 18.25
CA ARG A 83 11.01 1.17 19.13
C ARG A 83 10.51 2.20 20.13
N ARG A 84 9.49 1.87 20.93
CA ARG A 84 8.87 2.75 21.93
C ARG A 84 8.28 4.04 21.37
N GLN A 85 7.99 4.07 20.11
CA GLN A 85 7.27 5.18 19.49
C GLN A 85 5.96 4.66 18.90
N ILE A 86 4.94 5.52 18.92
CA ILE A 86 3.66 5.33 18.26
C ILE A 86 3.36 6.58 17.43
N ALA A 87 2.82 6.38 16.25
CA ALA A 87 2.24 7.46 15.46
C ALA A 87 0.93 6.98 14.82
N ASP A 88 -0.04 7.87 14.72
CA ASP A 88 -1.34 7.56 14.16
C ASP A 88 -1.77 8.58 13.08
N ALA A 89 -2.70 8.12 12.24
CA ALA A 89 -3.21 8.89 11.10
C ALA A 89 -4.01 10.12 11.57
N ASP A 90 -4.67 10.04 12.72
CA ASP A 90 -5.54 11.11 13.22
C ASP A 90 -4.73 12.27 13.80
N ASP A 91 -3.47 12.03 14.17
CA ASP A 91 -2.50 13.05 14.58
C ASP A 91 -1.44 13.37 13.49
N GLY A 92 -1.75 13.09 12.23
CA GLY A 92 -0.87 13.41 11.10
C GLY A 92 0.48 12.67 11.16
N TRP A 93 0.48 11.46 11.70
CA TRP A 93 1.65 10.59 11.80
C TRP A 93 2.81 11.16 12.61
N ARG A 94 2.54 12.03 13.61
CA ARG A 94 3.57 12.56 14.49
C ARG A 94 3.99 11.50 15.50
N PRO A 95 5.27 11.07 15.49
CA PRO A 95 5.77 10.10 16.46
C PRO A 95 5.75 10.68 17.87
N ARG A 96 5.26 9.89 18.82
CA ARG A 96 5.26 10.21 20.25
C ARG A 96 5.66 9.00 21.09
N PRO A 97 6.13 9.17 22.33
CA PRO A 97 6.52 8.05 23.18
C PRO A 97 5.37 7.05 23.37
N TYR A 98 5.70 5.77 23.24
CA TYR A 98 4.81 4.65 23.56
C TYR A 98 5.17 4.06 24.91
N TYR A 99 4.20 4.05 25.83
CA TYR A 99 4.39 3.62 27.23
C TYR A 99 3.84 2.21 27.51
N GLY A 100 3.38 1.48 26.50
CA GLY A 100 2.94 0.10 26.69
C GLY A 100 4.07 -0.84 27.14
N SER A 101 3.70 -1.99 27.66
CA SER A 101 4.64 -2.99 28.20
C SER A 101 5.58 -3.58 27.15
N ASN A 102 5.09 -3.80 25.92
CA ASN A 102 5.90 -4.26 24.80
C ASN A 102 6.62 -3.09 24.12
N PRO A 103 7.97 -3.05 24.08
CA PRO A 103 8.71 -1.97 23.47
C PRO A 103 8.73 -1.98 21.94
N HIS A 104 8.25 -3.04 21.28
CA HIS A 104 8.24 -3.24 19.83
C HIS A 104 9.63 -3.02 19.19
N THR A 105 10.67 -3.64 19.77
CA THR A 105 12.05 -3.52 19.27
C THR A 105 12.39 -4.58 18.22
N HIS A 106 11.71 -5.72 18.25
CA HIS A 106 11.96 -6.85 17.36
C HIS A 106 10.95 -6.93 16.21
N HIS A 107 9.82 -6.26 16.32
CA HIS A 107 8.81 -6.18 15.29
C HIS A 107 8.25 -4.76 15.15
N LEU A 108 7.76 -4.46 13.98
CA LEU A 108 6.94 -3.30 13.67
C LEU A 108 5.47 -3.71 13.82
N HIS A 109 4.72 -3.06 14.68
CA HIS A 109 3.27 -3.21 14.79
C HIS A 109 2.56 -2.25 13.85
N VAL A 110 1.63 -2.75 13.05
CA VAL A 110 0.78 -1.95 12.15
C VAL A 110 -0.67 -2.28 12.40
N SER A 111 -1.49 -1.26 12.65
CA SER A 111 -2.95 -1.37 12.76
C SER A 111 -3.66 -0.61 11.66
N ILE A 112 -4.82 -1.14 11.26
CA ILE A 112 -5.76 -0.48 10.35
C ILE A 112 -7.01 -0.02 11.10
N ARG A 113 -7.77 0.91 10.48
CA ARG A 113 -9.03 1.39 11.03
C ARG A 113 -10.06 0.27 11.18
N GLN A 114 -10.83 0.29 12.27
CA GLN A 114 -11.85 -0.71 12.62
C GLN A 114 -13.15 -0.55 11.80
N SER A 115 -13.02 -0.28 10.51
CA SER A 115 -14.15 -0.15 9.59
C SER A 115 -14.13 -1.22 8.52
N ARG A 116 -15.33 -1.64 8.06
CA ARG A 116 -15.43 -2.62 6.97
C ARG A 116 -14.70 -2.15 5.70
N ALA A 117 -14.73 -0.86 5.40
CA ALA A 117 -14.03 -0.30 4.24
C ALA A 117 -12.52 -0.48 4.34
N ALA A 118 -11.93 -0.20 5.51
CA ALA A 118 -10.50 -0.38 5.74
C ALA A 118 -10.10 -1.86 5.77
N GLU A 119 -10.91 -2.72 6.40
CA GLU A 119 -10.63 -4.16 6.48
C GLU A 119 -10.63 -4.83 5.10
N GLN A 120 -11.56 -4.47 4.22
CA GLN A 120 -11.73 -5.07 2.90
C GLN A 120 -10.95 -4.36 1.81
N ASP A 121 -10.20 -3.35 2.13
CA ASP A 121 -9.35 -2.63 1.18
C ASP A 121 -8.25 -3.56 0.65
N ARG A 122 -8.19 -3.68 -0.67
CA ARG A 122 -7.19 -4.51 -1.37
C ARG A 122 -6.26 -3.68 -2.24
N ARG A 123 -6.27 -2.36 -2.07
CA ARG A 123 -5.31 -1.50 -2.77
C ARG A 123 -3.90 -1.85 -2.35
N PRO A 124 -2.93 -1.78 -3.26
CA PRO A 124 -1.52 -1.92 -2.93
C PRO A 124 -1.09 -0.88 -1.89
N TRP A 125 -0.17 -1.25 -1.02
CA TRP A 125 0.50 -0.35 -0.09
C TRP A 125 1.64 0.43 -0.77
N GLY A 126 2.01 0.02 -1.98
CA GLY A 126 3.04 0.67 -2.80
C GLY A 126 4.45 0.23 -2.45
N LEU A 127 4.62 -0.93 -1.82
CA LEU A 127 5.95 -1.48 -1.52
C LEU A 127 6.59 -2.14 -2.73
N LEU A 128 5.80 -2.56 -3.72
CA LEU A 128 6.26 -3.19 -4.97
C LEU A 128 6.34 -2.21 -6.13
N GLU A 129 5.83 -0.99 -5.95
CA GLU A 129 6.04 0.08 -6.91
C GLU A 129 7.51 0.49 -6.82
N ASP A 130 8.20 0.49 -7.94
CA ASP A 130 9.59 0.92 -7.99
C ASP A 130 9.68 2.37 -7.51
N ASP A 131 10.26 2.57 -6.32
CA ASP A 131 10.63 3.89 -5.77
C ASP A 131 11.81 4.49 -6.57
N MET A 132 11.76 4.37 -7.89
CA MET A 132 12.68 5.09 -8.76
C MET A 132 12.21 6.53 -8.87
N GLU A 133 12.50 7.33 -7.84
CA GLU A 133 12.48 8.77 -8.01
C GLU A 133 13.37 9.12 -9.21
N PRO A 134 12.91 9.96 -10.15
CA PRO A 134 13.70 10.35 -11.31
C PRO A 134 15.12 10.79 -10.97
N ARG A 135 15.32 11.38 -9.78
CA ARG A 135 16.65 11.80 -9.28
C ARG A 135 17.57 10.63 -8.92
N ASP A 136 17.03 9.45 -8.52
CA ASP A 136 17.86 8.29 -8.14
C ASP A 136 18.42 7.59 -9.36
N VAL A 137 17.69 7.62 -10.47
CA VAL A 137 18.20 7.26 -11.80
C VAL A 137 19.33 8.20 -12.22
N TRP A 138 19.22 9.50 -11.90
CA TRP A 138 20.19 10.52 -12.26
C TRP A 138 21.45 10.49 -11.42
N MET A 139 21.37 10.12 -10.13
CA MET A 139 22.50 10.22 -9.20
C MET A 139 23.35 8.95 -9.14
N GLY A 140 23.01 7.92 -9.92
CA GLY A 140 23.80 6.68 -9.99
C GLY A 140 23.93 5.97 -8.65
N ARG A 141 22.98 6.16 -7.73
CA ARG A 141 23.01 5.57 -6.38
C ARG A 141 22.53 4.13 -6.33
N SER A 142 22.03 3.59 -7.44
CA SER A 142 21.77 2.18 -7.58
C SER A 142 23.00 1.54 -8.22
N ALA A 143 23.71 0.72 -7.47
CA ALA A 143 24.83 -0.09 -7.98
C ALA A 143 24.37 -1.12 -9.04
N ASP A 144 23.06 -1.26 -9.23
CA ASP A 144 22.40 -2.26 -10.05
C ASP A 144 21.73 -1.68 -11.31
N VAL A 145 22.06 -0.47 -11.70
CA VAL A 145 21.71 -0.01 -13.05
C VAL A 145 22.54 -0.84 -14.02
N ILE A 146 22.03 -2.01 -14.37
CA ILE A 146 22.50 -2.79 -15.49
C ILE A 146 22.53 -1.84 -16.67
N PRO A 147 23.69 -1.67 -17.33
CA PRO A 147 23.71 -0.94 -18.58
C PRO A 147 22.81 -1.71 -19.55
N LEU A 148 21.61 -1.22 -19.77
CA LEU A 148 20.59 -1.80 -20.66
C LEU A 148 21.08 -1.95 -22.11
N TRP A 149 22.27 -1.50 -22.37
CA TRP A 149 22.90 -1.54 -23.69
C TRP A 149 24.34 -1.96 -23.51
N GLY A 150 24.70 -3.12 -24.00
CA GLY A 150 26.02 -3.74 -23.97
C GLY A 150 27.16 -2.92 -24.61
N ALA A 151 27.19 -1.62 -24.38
CA ALA A 151 28.22 -0.71 -24.84
C ALA A 151 29.40 -0.76 -23.87
N ARG A 152 30.55 -1.26 -24.35
CA ARG A 152 31.82 -1.12 -23.65
C ARG A 152 32.09 0.36 -23.40
N LYS A 153 32.36 0.73 -22.15
CA LYS A 153 32.91 2.03 -21.79
C LYS A 153 34.25 2.23 -22.54
N THR A 154 34.30 3.26 -23.36
CA THR A 154 35.55 3.81 -23.87
C THR A 154 35.68 5.25 -23.40
N PRO A 155 36.89 5.73 -23.01
CA PRO A 155 37.05 7.07 -22.44
C PRO A 155 36.56 8.22 -23.33
N ASP A 156 36.51 8.00 -24.64
CA ASP A 156 36.22 9.07 -25.62
C ASP A 156 34.70 9.27 -25.90
N ASN A 157 33.82 8.52 -25.22
CA ASN A 157 32.42 8.42 -25.59
C ASN A 157 31.44 8.69 -24.40
N GLU A 158 31.96 9.01 -23.22
CA GLU A 158 31.12 9.25 -22.02
C GLU A 158 30.21 10.47 -22.17
N THR A 159 30.68 11.56 -22.80
CA THR A 159 29.91 12.81 -22.96
C THR A 159 28.85 12.70 -24.06
N ALA A 160 29.17 11.97 -25.13
CA ALA A 160 28.21 11.77 -26.23
C ALA A 160 27.10 10.81 -25.85
N GLN A 161 27.37 9.78 -25.06
CA GLN A 161 26.38 8.83 -24.58
C GLN A 161 25.42 9.46 -23.54
N ALA A 162 25.94 10.30 -22.64
CA ALA A 162 25.12 11.03 -21.71
C ALA A 162 24.13 11.98 -22.44
N GLY A 163 24.58 12.68 -23.46
CA GLY A 163 23.72 13.54 -24.27
C GLY A 163 22.62 12.78 -25.02
N TRP A 164 22.92 11.59 -25.53
CA TRP A 164 21.95 10.77 -26.23
C TRP A 164 20.92 10.15 -25.26
N VAL A 165 21.36 9.62 -24.13
CA VAL A 165 20.48 9.10 -23.07
C VAL A 165 19.55 10.23 -22.58
N LEU A 166 20.06 11.42 -22.35
CA LEU A 166 19.29 12.59 -21.92
C LEU A 166 18.23 12.99 -22.94
N SER A 167 18.59 13.01 -24.24
CA SER A 167 17.63 13.34 -25.28
C SER A 167 16.57 12.26 -25.44
N SER A 168 16.93 10.99 -25.32
CA SER A 168 16.01 9.85 -25.43
C SER A 168 15.05 9.80 -24.24
N VAL A 169 15.55 10.00 -23.02
CA VAL A 169 14.70 10.06 -21.80
C VAL A 169 13.78 11.28 -21.87
N GLY A 170 14.27 12.42 -22.34
CA GLY A 170 13.43 13.61 -22.57
C GLY A 170 12.29 13.34 -23.54
N GLN A 171 12.56 12.67 -24.64
CA GLN A 171 11.58 12.30 -25.66
C GLN A 171 10.55 11.28 -25.12
N TRP A 172 11.00 10.28 -24.40
CA TRP A 172 10.14 9.29 -23.76
C TRP A 172 9.19 9.92 -22.70
N THR A 173 9.68 10.88 -21.93
CA THR A 173 8.83 11.58 -20.94
C THR A 173 7.76 12.44 -21.59
N GLU A 174 8.04 13.07 -22.75
CA GLU A 174 7.07 13.84 -23.51
C GLU A 174 6.01 12.93 -24.15
N GLU A 175 6.39 11.83 -24.76
CA GLU A 175 5.50 10.83 -25.33
C GLU A 175 4.59 10.22 -24.26
N THR A 176 5.15 9.79 -23.12
CA THR A 176 4.39 9.25 -21.98
C THR A 176 3.43 10.29 -21.40
N ARG A 177 3.83 11.56 -21.32
CA ARG A 177 2.95 12.65 -20.89
C ARG A 177 1.79 12.87 -21.87
N ALA A 178 2.04 12.76 -23.16
CA ALA A 178 1.01 12.89 -24.18
C ALA A 178 -0.01 11.74 -24.09
N GLU A 179 0.47 10.50 -23.92
CA GLU A 179 -0.38 9.32 -23.73
C GLU A 179 -1.22 9.40 -22.46
N VAL A 180 -0.62 9.78 -21.33
CA VAL A 180 -1.35 9.95 -20.06
C VAL A 180 -2.39 11.06 -20.18
N LYS A 181 -2.10 12.15 -20.92
CA LYS A 181 -3.07 13.21 -21.17
C LYS A 181 -4.23 12.73 -22.05
N ALA A 182 -3.95 11.93 -23.07
CA ALA A 182 -4.97 11.34 -23.95
C ALA A 182 -5.86 10.36 -23.17
N LEU A 183 -5.28 9.44 -22.39
CA LEU A 183 -6.02 8.51 -21.53
C LEU A 183 -6.90 9.22 -20.49
N ARG A 184 -6.42 10.33 -19.91
CA ARG A 184 -7.25 11.12 -18.98
C ARG A 184 -8.44 11.76 -19.66
N ALA A 185 -8.29 12.22 -20.89
CA ALA A 185 -9.39 12.77 -21.68
C ALA A 185 -10.42 11.68 -22.00
N GLU A 186 -9.98 10.51 -22.42
CA GLU A 186 -10.83 9.36 -22.72
C GLU A 186 -11.62 8.87 -21.49
N VAL A 187 -10.97 8.81 -20.33
CA VAL A 187 -11.63 8.49 -19.05
C VAL A 187 -12.65 9.56 -18.66
N ALA A 188 -12.39 10.82 -18.94
CA ALA A 188 -13.35 11.92 -18.69
C ALA A 188 -14.58 11.81 -19.58
N GLU A 189 -14.40 11.48 -20.87
CA GLU A 189 -15.51 11.24 -21.81
C GLU A 189 -16.33 10.02 -21.41
N LEU A 190 -15.67 8.89 -21.04
CA LEU A 190 -16.34 7.71 -20.53
C LEU A 190 -17.15 8.01 -19.27
N ARG A 191 -16.61 8.77 -18.34
CA ARG A 191 -17.34 9.21 -17.13
C ARG A 191 -18.54 10.09 -17.47
N ALA A 192 -18.43 10.96 -18.45
CA ALA A 192 -19.53 11.80 -18.90
C ALA A 192 -20.60 11.02 -19.66
N SER A 193 -20.24 9.92 -20.32
CA SER A 193 -21.17 9.05 -21.06
C SER A 193 -21.92 8.07 -20.16
N ILE A 194 -21.42 7.79 -18.95
CA ILE A 194 -22.12 6.99 -17.96
C ILE A 194 -23.15 7.89 -17.30
N ALA A 195 -24.40 7.81 -17.79
CA ALA A 195 -25.51 8.48 -17.15
C ALA A 195 -25.59 8.06 -15.68
N PRO A 196 -25.77 9.00 -14.73
CA PRO A 196 -25.95 8.64 -13.33
C PRO A 196 -27.13 7.67 -13.24
N LEU A 197 -26.90 6.53 -12.56
CA LEU A 197 -27.95 5.55 -12.28
C LEU A 197 -29.09 6.28 -11.53
N ASP A 198 -30.22 6.43 -12.21
CA ASP A 198 -31.44 6.96 -11.62
C ASP A 198 -32.04 5.86 -10.75
N TYR A 199 -31.62 5.85 -9.48
CA TYR A 199 -32.08 4.87 -8.49
C TYR A 199 -33.58 4.95 -8.23
N ASP A 200 -34.19 6.11 -8.35
CA ASP A 200 -35.64 6.31 -8.17
C ASP A 200 -36.40 5.63 -9.30
N ARG A 201 -35.94 5.79 -10.54
CA ARG A 201 -36.53 5.14 -11.70
C ARG A 201 -36.36 3.63 -11.67
N LEU A 202 -35.25 3.11 -11.13
CA LEU A 202 -35.03 1.69 -10.94
C LEU A 202 -35.93 1.12 -9.85
N ALA A 203 -36.08 1.83 -8.72
CA ALA A 203 -36.97 1.44 -7.64
C ALA A 203 -38.44 1.41 -8.08
N ASP A 204 -38.88 2.43 -8.82
CA ASP A 204 -40.24 2.47 -9.40
C ASP A 204 -40.49 1.34 -10.41
N ALA A 205 -39.50 1.00 -11.23
CA ALA A 205 -39.60 -0.12 -12.16
C ALA A 205 -39.71 -1.48 -11.44
N LEU A 206 -38.92 -1.65 -10.37
CA LEU A 206 -38.97 -2.85 -9.51
C LEU A 206 -40.31 -2.99 -8.81
N LEU A 207 -40.82 -1.91 -8.20
CA LEU A 207 -42.11 -1.92 -7.52
C LEU A 207 -43.28 -2.26 -8.47
N ARG A 208 -43.27 -1.71 -9.69
CA ARG A 208 -44.29 -2.07 -10.72
C ARG A 208 -44.20 -3.54 -11.12
N ARG A 209 -43.00 -4.11 -11.20
CA ARG A 209 -42.79 -5.52 -11.58
C ARG A 209 -43.23 -6.47 -10.45
N ILE A 210 -43.00 -6.11 -9.19
CA ILE A 210 -43.50 -6.86 -8.02
C ILE A 210 -45.01 -6.82 -7.98
N ALA A 211 -45.63 -5.65 -8.16
CA ALA A 211 -47.07 -5.50 -8.18
C ALA A 211 -47.77 -6.27 -9.33
N ALA A 212 -47.13 -6.38 -10.49
CA ALA A 212 -47.62 -7.12 -11.64
C ALA A 212 -47.43 -8.66 -11.53
N GLY A 213 -46.52 -9.12 -10.66
CA GLY A 213 -46.27 -10.56 -10.44
C GLY A 213 -47.05 -11.15 -9.28
N SER A 214 -47.89 -10.36 -8.60
CA SER A 214 -48.73 -10.76 -7.45
C SER A 214 -50.21 -10.86 -7.79
N ALA A 215 -50.60 -10.91 -9.05
CA ALA A 215 -51.96 -11.11 -9.55
C ALA A 215 -52.17 -12.50 -10.20
#